data_2caa80c292e986f7fd08908adc612f60
#
_entry.id   2caa80c292e986f7fd08908adc612f60
#
_cell.length_a   1.000
_cell.length_b   1.000
_cell.length_c   1.000
_cell.angle_alpha   90.00
_cell.angle_beta   90.00
_cell.angle_gamma   90.00
#
_symmetry.space_group_name_H-M   'P 1'
#
loop_
_entity.id
_entity.type
_entity.pdbx_description
1 polymer ?
#
loop_
_entity_poly.entity_id
_entity_poly.type
_entity_poly.pdbx_seq_one_letter_code
_entity_poly.pdbx_strand_id
1 'polypeptide(L)'
;MLDRAKSGAFAYPAINVSSSQTLIAALRGFAEAKSDGIIQFSWGGAEYASGSTVKHMVDGAVALAEFAHIVAKNYPVNIALHTDHCPAEKLDGFMRPLLDFGIERIKSGKAPLFQ
;
A
#
# COMPACT_ATOMS: atom_id res chain seq x y z
N MET A 1 -11.73 -9.01 -3.77
CA MET A 1 -10.56 -9.58 -4.49
C MET A 1 -10.26 -11.02 -4.04
N LEU A 2 -9.94 -11.28 -2.79
CA LEU A 2 -9.45 -12.60 -2.31
C LEU A 2 -10.43 -13.74 -2.55
N ASP A 3 -11.73 -13.56 -2.30
CA ASP A 3 -12.73 -14.62 -2.55
C ASP A 3 -12.80 -15.02 -4.02
N ARG A 4 -12.64 -14.05 -4.93
CA ARG A 4 -12.57 -14.30 -6.36
C ARG A 4 -11.32 -15.09 -6.74
N ALA A 5 -10.18 -14.79 -6.12
CA ALA A 5 -8.95 -15.53 -6.34
C ALA A 5 -9.07 -16.98 -5.84
N LYS A 6 -9.65 -17.15 -4.64
CA LYS A 6 -9.90 -18.45 -4.05
C LYS A 6 -10.83 -19.31 -4.92
N SER A 7 -11.97 -18.77 -5.34
CA SER A 7 -12.94 -19.51 -6.19
C SER A 7 -12.41 -19.79 -7.60
N GLY A 8 -11.56 -18.92 -8.13
CA GLY A 8 -10.94 -19.05 -9.46
C GLY A 8 -9.62 -19.81 -9.47
N ALA A 9 -9.13 -20.28 -8.31
CA ALA A 9 -7.85 -20.98 -8.14
C ALA A 9 -6.65 -20.22 -8.75
N PHE A 10 -6.57 -18.89 -8.51
CA PHE A 10 -5.46 -18.05 -8.92
C PHE A 10 -5.00 -17.14 -7.77
N ALA A 11 -3.84 -16.50 -7.92
CA ALA A 11 -3.33 -15.51 -6.98
C ALA A 11 -3.18 -14.14 -7.65
N TYR A 12 -3.40 -13.07 -6.88
CA TYR A 12 -3.02 -11.73 -7.30
C TYR A 12 -1.55 -11.48 -6.98
N PRO A 13 -0.81 -10.81 -7.87
CA PRO A 13 0.54 -10.39 -7.53
C PRO A 13 0.51 -9.27 -6.48
N ALA A 14 1.46 -9.31 -5.55
CA ALA A 14 1.67 -8.30 -4.55
C ALA A 14 3.07 -7.69 -4.76
N ILE A 15 3.12 -6.41 -5.10
CA ILE A 15 4.33 -5.72 -5.53
C ILE A 15 4.75 -4.69 -4.48
N ASN A 16 5.96 -4.86 -3.93
CA ASN A 16 6.57 -3.89 -3.03
C ASN A 16 7.01 -2.65 -3.80
N VAL A 17 6.64 -1.49 -3.28
CA VAL A 17 7.03 -0.20 -3.84
C VAL A 17 7.68 0.68 -2.76
N SER A 18 8.64 1.51 -3.16
CA SER A 18 9.37 2.41 -2.26
C SER A 18 9.42 3.85 -2.78
N SER A 19 8.73 4.14 -3.87
CA SER A 19 8.68 5.49 -4.48
C SER A 19 7.41 5.66 -5.32
N SER A 20 7.06 6.91 -5.64
CA SER A 20 5.99 7.22 -6.58
C SER A 20 6.23 6.60 -7.97
N GLN A 21 7.48 6.54 -8.42
CA GLN A 21 7.85 5.96 -9.72
C GLN A 21 7.58 4.45 -9.74
N THR A 22 8.03 3.72 -8.72
CA THR A 22 7.79 2.26 -8.64
C THR A 22 6.32 1.95 -8.48
N LEU A 23 5.58 2.77 -7.75
CA LEU A 23 4.13 2.64 -7.59
C LEU A 23 3.40 2.82 -8.93
N ILE A 24 3.72 3.87 -9.69
CA ILE A 24 3.14 4.10 -11.02
C ILE A 24 3.50 2.97 -11.99
N ALA A 25 4.74 2.48 -11.94
CA ALA A 25 5.16 1.36 -12.79
C ALA A 25 4.35 0.09 -12.49
N ALA A 26 4.11 -0.22 -11.21
CA ALA A 26 3.27 -1.35 -10.80
C ALA A 26 1.81 -1.18 -11.27
N LEU A 27 1.21 0.00 -11.10
CA LEU A 27 -0.16 0.29 -11.57
C LEU A 27 -0.29 0.12 -13.10
N ARG A 28 0.70 0.58 -13.85
CA ARG A 28 0.74 0.38 -15.30
C ARG A 28 0.83 -1.10 -15.65
N GLY A 29 1.70 -1.85 -14.99
CA GLY A 29 1.85 -3.29 -15.22
C GLY A 29 0.55 -4.05 -14.96
N PHE A 30 -0.18 -3.74 -13.87
CA PHE A 30 -1.48 -4.33 -13.60
C PHE A 30 -2.51 -3.98 -14.68
N ALA A 31 -2.57 -2.72 -15.11
CA ALA A 31 -3.49 -2.28 -16.15
C ALA A 31 -3.19 -2.95 -17.51
N GLU A 32 -1.92 -3.03 -17.92
CA GLU A 32 -1.49 -3.69 -19.15
C GLU A 32 -1.81 -5.20 -19.12
N ALA A 33 -1.62 -5.84 -17.96
CA ALA A 33 -1.98 -7.24 -17.75
C ALA A 33 -3.49 -7.47 -17.59
N LYS A 34 -4.29 -6.41 -17.48
CA LYS A 34 -5.74 -6.47 -17.17
C LYS A 34 -6.01 -7.28 -15.90
N SER A 35 -5.14 -7.15 -14.92
CA SER A 35 -5.19 -7.87 -13.64
C SER A 35 -5.35 -6.88 -12.49
N ASP A 36 -6.25 -7.18 -11.57
CA ASP A 36 -6.22 -6.57 -10.25
C ASP A 36 -4.91 -6.92 -9.55
N GLY A 37 -4.48 -6.13 -8.58
CA GLY A 37 -3.20 -6.33 -7.90
C GLY A 37 -3.15 -5.76 -6.49
N ILE A 38 -2.07 -6.08 -5.80
CA ILE A 38 -1.78 -5.61 -4.45
C ILE A 38 -0.49 -4.78 -4.49
N ILE A 39 -0.57 -3.56 -3.99
CA ILE A 39 0.60 -2.71 -3.74
C ILE A 39 0.99 -2.87 -2.27
N GLN A 40 2.25 -3.18 -2.01
CA GLN A 40 2.78 -3.40 -0.67
C GLN A 40 3.82 -2.35 -0.28
N PHE A 41 3.81 -1.99 1.01
CA PHE A 41 4.80 -1.11 1.63
C PHE A 41 5.44 -1.83 2.80
N SER A 42 6.68 -2.27 2.65
CA SER A 42 7.46 -2.74 3.80
C SER A 42 7.88 -1.56 4.68
N TRP A 43 8.15 -1.81 5.96
CA TRP A 43 8.64 -0.77 6.87
C TRP A 43 9.93 -0.10 6.33
N GLY A 44 10.85 -0.88 5.76
CA GLY A 44 12.09 -0.35 5.17
C GLY A 44 11.86 0.43 3.88
N GLY A 45 10.96 -0.02 3.00
CA GLY A 45 10.56 0.72 1.80
C GLY A 45 9.87 2.04 2.16
N ALA A 46 9.04 2.04 3.18
CA ALA A 46 8.39 3.23 3.72
C ALA A 46 9.41 4.21 4.34
N GLU A 47 10.34 3.70 5.14
CA GLU A 47 11.44 4.51 5.68
C GLU A 47 12.25 5.18 4.57
N TYR A 48 12.60 4.43 3.53
CA TYR A 48 13.28 4.97 2.34
C TYR A 48 12.46 6.07 1.66
N ALA A 49 11.15 5.87 1.50
CA ALA A 49 10.27 6.83 0.84
C ALA A 49 10.12 8.16 1.61
N SER A 50 10.33 8.17 2.92
CA SER A 50 10.34 9.40 3.73
C SER A 50 11.60 10.26 3.53
N GLY A 51 12.60 9.74 2.85
CA GLY A 51 13.87 10.43 2.59
C GLY A 51 15.02 9.99 3.50
N SER A 52 16.23 10.05 2.95
CA SER A 52 17.45 9.53 3.58
C SER A 52 17.86 10.25 4.88
N THR A 53 17.38 11.47 5.08
CA THR A 53 17.65 12.29 6.28
C THR A 53 16.55 12.17 7.33
N VAL A 54 15.29 11.97 6.89
CA VAL A 54 14.11 11.86 7.78
C VAL A 54 14.01 10.46 8.37
N LYS A 55 14.05 9.42 7.53
CA LYS A 55 13.98 8.01 7.91
C LYS A 55 12.80 7.69 8.83
N HIS A 56 11.60 8.19 8.50
CA HIS A 56 10.39 7.99 9.28
C HIS A 56 9.40 7.06 8.55
N MET A 57 9.38 5.80 8.95
CA MET A 57 8.63 4.74 8.24
C MET A 57 7.13 4.98 8.17
N VAL A 58 6.53 5.62 9.19
CA VAL A 58 5.08 5.92 9.18
C VAL A 58 4.76 6.99 8.15
N ASP A 59 5.53 8.10 8.13
CA ASP A 59 5.30 9.20 7.17
C ASP A 59 5.46 8.71 5.73
N GLY A 60 6.49 7.89 5.48
CA GLY A 60 6.69 7.33 4.14
C GLY A 60 5.56 6.40 3.71
N ALA A 61 5.07 5.54 4.62
CA ALA A 61 3.93 4.67 4.33
C ALA A 61 2.65 5.45 4.08
N VAL A 62 2.34 6.44 4.92
CA VAL A 62 1.17 7.30 4.76
C VAL A 62 1.24 8.09 3.45
N ALA A 63 2.39 8.71 3.15
CA ALA A 63 2.56 9.49 1.92
C ALA A 63 2.37 8.63 0.66
N LEU A 64 2.98 7.45 0.60
CA LEU A 64 2.82 6.53 -0.53
C LEU A 64 1.40 5.98 -0.64
N ALA A 65 0.77 5.64 0.49
CA ALA A 65 -0.60 5.14 0.49
C ALA A 65 -1.61 6.21 0.04
N GLU A 66 -1.49 7.45 0.53
CA GLU A 66 -2.33 8.57 0.06
C GLU A 66 -2.11 8.85 -1.43
N PHE A 67 -0.85 8.83 -1.87
CA PHE A 67 -0.54 8.95 -3.30
C PHE A 67 -1.22 7.83 -4.10
N ALA A 68 -1.14 6.58 -3.65
CA ALA A 68 -1.80 5.44 -4.29
C ALA A 68 -3.32 5.63 -4.38
N HIS A 69 -3.97 6.05 -3.29
CA HIS A 69 -5.42 6.34 -3.27
C HIS A 69 -5.84 7.40 -4.28
N ILE A 70 -4.96 8.35 -4.57
CA ILE A 70 -5.22 9.41 -5.56
C ILE A 70 -5.04 8.89 -6.98
N VAL A 71 -3.90 8.25 -7.27
CA VAL A 71 -3.52 7.94 -8.65
C VAL A 71 -4.14 6.65 -9.19
N ALA A 72 -4.39 5.66 -8.32
CA ALA A 72 -4.95 4.37 -8.74
C ALA A 72 -6.32 4.49 -9.42
N LYS A 73 -7.10 5.52 -9.10
CA LYS A 73 -8.40 5.80 -9.73
C LYS A 73 -8.34 5.99 -11.25
N ASN A 74 -7.16 6.29 -11.79
CA ASN A 74 -6.95 6.50 -13.21
C ASN A 74 -6.63 5.19 -13.97
N TYR A 75 -6.57 4.06 -13.26
CA TYR A 75 -6.26 2.75 -13.84
C TYR A 75 -7.48 1.85 -13.79
N PRO A 76 -7.80 1.10 -14.87
CA PRO A 76 -9.03 0.30 -14.98
C PRO A 76 -8.91 -1.07 -14.26
N VAL A 77 -8.32 -1.09 -13.07
CA VAL A 77 -8.08 -2.29 -12.25
C VAL A 77 -8.33 -1.99 -10.77
N ASN A 78 -8.66 -3.01 -10.00
CA ASN A 78 -8.81 -2.86 -8.56
C ASN A 78 -7.46 -3.06 -7.87
N ILE A 79 -7.10 -2.14 -6.99
CA ILE A 79 -5.85 -2.17 -6.24
C ILE A 79 -6.18 -2.23 -4.75
N ALA A 80 -5.60 -3.21 -4.05
CA ALA A 80 -5.55 -3.23 -2.60
C ALA A 80 -4.19 -2.73 -2.12
N LEU A 81 -4.18 -2.02 -0.99
CA LEU A 81 -2.95 -1.60 -0.32
C LEU A 81 -2.69 -2.50 0.89
N HIS A 82 -1.48 -2.98 1.02
CA HIS A 82 -1.07 -3.91 2.06
C HIS A 82 0.25 -3.46 2.70
N THR A 83 0.35 -3.57 4.03
CA THR A 83 1.64 -3.53 4.71
C THR A 83 2.30 -4.89 4.55
N ASP A 84 3.58 -4.92 4.28
CA ASP A 84 4.34 -6.17 4.16
C ASP A 84 4.73 -6.70 5.55
N HIS A 85 5.68 -7.62 5.63
CA HIS A 85 6.20 -8.14 6.88
C HIS A 85 6.58 -7.03 7.86
N CYS A 86 6.14 -7.16 9.11
CA CYS A 86 6.52 -6.28 10.19
C CYS A 86 7.13 -7.09 11.33
N PRO A 87 8.42 -6.93 11.65
CA PRO A 87 9.02 -7.56 12.82
C PRO A 87 8.34 -7.10 14.12
N ALA A 88 8.28 -7.98 15.11
CA ALA A 88 7.58 -7.71 16.37
C ALA A 88 8.06 -6.42 17.06
N GLU A 89 9.36 -6.15 17.02
CA GLU A 89 9.96 -4.95 17.60
C GLU A 89 9.60 -3.64 16.89
N LYS A 90 9.01 -3.71 15.69
CA LYS A 90 8.55 -2.54 14.93
C LYS A 90 7.04 -2.32 14.99
N LEU A 91 6.28 -3.21 15.62
CA LEU A 91 4.82 -3.09 15.68
C LEU A 91 4.37 -1.76 16.28
N ASP A 92 4.97 -1.36 17.40
CA ASP A 92 4.59 -0.12 18.10
C ASP A 92 5.01 1.14 17.33
N GLY A 93 6.12 1.08 16.59
CA GLY A 93 6.63 2.22 15.82
C GLY A 93 6.12 2.31 14.39
N PHE A 94 5.49 1.26 13.86
CA PHE A 94 5.03 1.20 12.47
C PHE A 94 3.55 0.84 12.35
N MET A 95 3.15 -0.36 12.79
CA MET A 95 1.79 -0.85 12.56
C MET A 95 0.74 -0.10 13.37
N ARG A 96 0.99 0.14 14.68
CA ARG A 96 0.02 0.83 15.54
C ARG A 96 -0.28 2.25 15.04
N PRO A 97 0.73 3.12 14.74
CA PRO A 97 0.46 4.44 14.19
C PRO A 97 -0.30 4.41 12.85
N LEU A 98 -0.04 3.42 11.99
CA LEU A 98 -0.78 3.26 10.73
C LEU A 98 -2.24 2.87 10.96
N LEU A 99 -2.52 2.03 11.97
CA LEU A 99 -3.90 1.70 12.36
C LEU A 99 -4.63 2.93 12.91
N ASP A 100 -3.99 3.71 13.78
CA ASP A 100 -4.56 4.95 14.32
C ASP A 100 -4.88 5.93 13.19
N PHE A 101 -3.96 6.12 12.25
CA PHE A 101 -4.17 6.95 11.06
C PHE A 101 -5.33 6.43 10.20
N GLY A 102 -5.43 5.10 10.02
CA GLY A 102 -6.53 4.46 9.31
C GLY A 102 -7.88 4.69 9.99
N ILE A 103 -7.95 4.62 11.32
CA ILE A 103 -9.15 4.89 12.11
C ILE A 103 -9.63 6.33 11.92
N GLU A 104 -8.73 7.30 12.03
CA GLU A 104 -9.07 8.72 11.81
C GLU A 104 -9.56 8.98 10.38
N ARG A 105 -8.97 8.29 9.43
CA ARG A 105 -9.38 8.35 8.03
C ARG A 105 -10.81 7.85 7.83
N ILE A 106 -11.18 6.73 8.44
CA ILE A 106 -12.54 6.17 8.41
C ILE A 106 -13.53 7.11 9.09
N LYS A 107 -13.19 7.67 10.25
CA LYS A 107 -14.02 8.66 10.94
C LYS A 107 -14.29 9.91 10.08
N SER A 108 -13.36 10.27 9.21
CA SER A 108 -13.52 11.39 8.27
C SER A 108 -14.30 11.02 6.99
N GLY A 109 -14.85 9.81 6.90
CA GLY A 109 -15.64 9.34 5.75
C GLY A 109 -14.80 8.85 4.56
N LYS A 110 -13.51 8.65 4.74
CA LYS A 110 -12.61 8.10 3.71
C LYS A 110 -12.48 6.58 3.84
N ALA A 111 -12.03 5.92 2.75
CA ALA A 111 -11.67 4.51 2.81
C ALA A 111 -10.49 4.28 3.79
N PRO A 112 -10.35 3.08 4.39
CA PRO A 112 -9.19 2.74 5.19
C PRO A 112 -7.90 2.94 4.38
N LEU A 113 -6.80 3.25 5.08
CA LEU A 113 -5.53 3.51 4.42
C LEU A 113 -4.98 2.24 3.78
N PHE A 114 -5.04 1.14 4.52
CA PHE A 114 -4.67 -0.21 4.08
C PHE A 114 -5.86 -1.17 4.21
N GLN A 115 -5.82 -2.25 3.45
CA GLN A 115 -6.88 -3.26 3.38
C GLN A 115 -6.32 -4.66 3.63
#